data_8230db52bd3228f15d057afd05fb9ecc
#
_entry.id   8230db52bd3228f15d057afd05fb9ecc
#
_cell.length_a   1.000
_cell.length_b   1.000
_cell.length_c   1.000
_cell.angle_alpha   90.00
_cell.angle_beta   90.00
_cell.angle_gamma   90.00
#
_symmetry.space_group_name_H-M   'P 1'
#
loop_
_entity.id
_entity.type
_entity.pdbx_description
1 polymer ?
#
loop_
_entity_poly.entity_id
_entity_poly.type
_entity_poly.pdbx_seq_one_letter_code
_entity_poly.pdbx_strand_id
1 'polypeptide(L)'
;TTLEELGLLKMDFLGLRNLTVLDDAVKMVQTRQPDFTLDDIPEGDPETYKMLSDGKTNGVFQMESTGMTGVCVGLKPQSIEDITAIIALYRPGPMDSIPKFIACKHDPSKVSYIIPELEPILSITYGCIVYQEQVIQIFQQLAGYSLGQADMLRRAMSKKKVKDIEREREAFLHGDPARNISGCVANGI
;
A
#
# COMPACT_ATOMS: atom_id res chain seq x y z
N THR A 1 -24.60 -22.80 -0.68
CA THR A 1 -23.57 -23.62 -0.03
C THR A 1 -22.23 -23.28 -0.67
N THR A 2 -21.27 -22.81 0.08
CA THR A 2 -19.93 -22.53 -0.44
C THR A 2 -19.10 -23.80 -0.54
N LEU A 3 -18.10 -23.82 -1.41
CA LEU A 3 -17.19 -24.98 -1.53
C LEU A 3 -16.47 -25.28 -0.20
N GLU A 4 -16.17 -24.23 0.57
CA GLU A 4 -15.54 -24.34 1.90
C GLU A 4 -16.43 -25.11 2.90
N GLU A 5 -17.77 -24.89 2.88
CA GLU A 5 -18.73 -25.60 3.73
C GLU A 5 -18.80 -27.09 3.38
N LEU A 6 -18.49 -27.46 2.15
CA LEU A 6 -18.41 -28.83 1.67
C LEU A 6 -17.04 -29.49 1.99
N GLY A 7 -16.12 -28.76 2.61
CA GLY A 7 -14.77 -29.25 2.90
C GLY A 7 -13.87 -29.38 1.66
N LEU A 8 -14.23 -28.72 0.56
CA LEU A 8 -13.42 -28.69 -0.66
C LEU A 8 -12.40 -27.57 -0.63
N LEU A 9 -11.19 -27.85 -1.11
CA LEU A 9 -10.15 -26.84 -1.24
C LEU A 9 -10.34 -26.06 -2.54
N LYS A 10 -10.45 -24.73 -2.43
CA LYS A 10 -10.39 -23.83 -3.57
C LYS A 10 -8.94 -23.39 -3.78
N MET A 11 -8.40 -23.59 -4.97
CA MET A 11 -7.08 -23.15 -5.36
C MET A 11 -7.20 -22.16 -6.52
N ASP A 12 -6.61 -20.97 -6.35
CA ASP A 12 -6.57 -19.95 -7.39
C ASP A 12 -5.18 -19.98 -8.06
N PHE A 13 -5.15 -20.22 -9.37
CA PHE A 13 -3.93 -20.19 -10.18
C PHE A 13 -3.83 -18.82 -10.85
N LEU A 14 -2.85 -18.02 -10.42
CA LEU A 14 -2.66 -16.66 -10.89
C LEU A 14 -1.34 -16.54 -11.64
N GLY A 15 -1.37 -15.85 -12.76
CA GLY A 15 -0.19 -15.58 -13.59
C GLY A 15 -0.30 -14.25 -14.31
N LEU A 16 0.83 -13.68 -14.70
CA LEU A 16 0.92 -12.41 -15.40
C LEU A 16 1.64 -12.60 -16.74
N ARG A 17 1.01 -12.17 -17.83
CA ARG A 17 1.64 -12.16 -19.16
C ARG A 17 2.82 -11.17 -19.25
N ASN A 18 2.83 -10.15 -18.42
CA ASN A 18 3.91 -9.16 -18.37
C ASN A 18 5.28 -9.78 -18.08
N LEU A 19 5.33 -10.84 -17.27
CA LEU A 19 6.59 -11.58 -17.03
C LEU A 19 7.11 -12.26 -18.30
N THR A 20 6.22 -12.82 -19.11
CA THR A 20 6.59 -13.40 -20.41
C THR A 20 7.10 -12.32 -21.37
N VAL A 21 6.44 -11.15 -21.41
CA VAL A 21 6.88 -10.02 -22.23
C VAL A 21 8.26 -9.54 -21.82
N LEU A 22 8.54 -9.45 -20.51
CA LEU A 22 9.86 -9.09 -19.99
C LEU A 22 10.93 -10.13 -20.35
N ASP A 23 10.64 -11.41 -20.19
CA ASP A 23 11.54 -12.50 -20.54
C ASP A 23 11.87 -12.50 -22.05
N ASP A 24 10.88 -12.30 -22.89
CA ASP A 24 11.07 -12.19 -24.34
C ASP A 24 11.89 -10.93 -24.70
N ALA A 25 11.65 -9.81 -24.04
CA ALA A 25 12.44 -8.59 -24.22
C ALA A 25 13.91 -8.81 -23.84
N VAL A 26 14.17 -9.46 -22.71
CA VAL A 26 15.54 -9.83 -22.29
C VAL A 26 16.21 -10.68 -23.36
N LYS A 27 15.55 -11.73 -23.86
CA LYS A 27 16.09 -12.59 -24.95
C LYS A 27 16.42 -11.78 -26.21
N MET A 28 15.58 -10.79 -26.56
CA MET A 28 15.84 -9.90 -27.69
C MET A 28 17.07 -9.02 -27.45
N VAL A 29 17.27 -8.50 -26.26
CA VAL A 29 18.48 -7.74 -25.89
C VAL A 29 19.71 -8.63 -25.92
N GLN A 30 19.63 -9.85 -25.42
CA GLN A 30 20.71 -10.85 -25.38
C GLN A 30 21.24 -11.23 -26.77
N THR A 31 20.46 -11.00 -27.84
CA THR A 31 20.99 -11.17 -29.21
C THR A 31 22.16 -10.24 -29.54
N ARG A 32 22.26 -9.09 -28.81
CA ARG A 32 23.32 -8.08 -29.00
C ARG A 32 24.24 -7.98 -27.78
N GLN A 33 23.72 -8.27 -26.60
CA GLN A 33 24.40 -8.24 -25.30
C GLN A 33 24.13 -9.56 -24.58
N PRO A 34 24.89 -10.63 -24.86
CA PRO A 34 24.58 -11.99 -24.40
C PRO A 34 24.46 -12.14 -22.88
N ASP A 35 25.21 -11.34 -22.12
CA ASP A 35 25.27 -11.42 -20.66
C ASP A 35 24.23 -10.53 -19.95
N PHE A 36 23.39 -9.80 -20.71
CA PHE A 36 22.38 -8.90 -20.14
C PHE A 36 21.33 -9.66 -19.32
N THR A 37 21.03 -9.16 -18.13
CA THR A 37 19.98 -9.64 -17.23
C THR A 37 19.10 -8.48 -16.74
N LEU A 38 17.96 -8.79 -16.10
CA LEU A 38 17.12 -7.76 -15.49
C LEU A 38 17.83 -7.05 -14.32
N ASP A 39 18.79 -7.71 -13.67
CA ASP A 39 19.56 -7.17 -12.56
C ASP A 39 20.54 -6.06 -13.02
N ASP A 40 20.81 -5.97 -14.33
CA ASP A 40 21.62 -4.89 -14.91
C ASP A 40 20.85 -3.57 -15.05
N ILE A 41 19.53 -3.60 -14.86
CA ILE A 41 18.70 -2.40 -14.92
C ILE A 41 18.81 -1.66 -13.58
N PRO A 42 19.31 -0.40 -13.58
CA PRO A 42 19.46 0.34 -12.33
C PRO A 42 18.11 0.67 -11.71
N GLU A 43 17.99 0.46 -10.40
CA GLU A 43 16.89 1.03 -9.64
C GLU A 43 17.05 2.56 -9.55
N GLY A 44 15.94 3.28 -9.68
CA GLY A 44 15.96 4.73 -9.46
C GLY A 44 16.42 5.56 -10.65
N ASP A 45 16.22 5.08 -11.89
CA ASP A 45 16.50 5.85 -13.09
C ASP A 45 15.65 7.13 -13.16
N PRO A 46 16.28 8.34 -13.13
CA PRO A 46 15.56 9.61 -13.10
C PRO A 46 14.72 9.87 -14.38
N GLU A 47 15.17 9.37 -15.52
CA GLU A 47 14.43 9.54 -16.79
C GLU A 47 13.12 8.74 -16.77
N THR A 48 13.13 7.57 -16.17
CA THR A 48 11.91 6.76 -15.96
C THR A 48 10.92 7.48 -15.06
N TYR A 49 11.35 8.02 -13.90
CA TYR A 49 10.46 8.80 -13.03
C TYR A 49 9.96 10.08 -13.68
N LYS A 50 10.81 10.74 -14.47
CA LYS A 50 10.41 11.90 -15.26
C LYS A 50 9.35 11.53 -16.30
N MET A 51 9.53 10.44 -17.01
CA MET A 51 8.56 9.91 -17.98
C MET A 51 7.19 9.68 -17.33
N LEU A 52 7.16 9.06 -16.15
CA LEU A 52 5.93 8.83 -15.38
C LEU A 52 5.30 10.15 -14.91
N SER A 53 6.12 11.09 -14.44
CA SER A 53 5.69 12.43 -14.00
C SER A 53 5.13 13.27 -15.15
N ASP A 54 5.63 13.08 -16.36
CA ASP A 54 5.13 13.71 -17.59
C ASP A 54 3.81 13.06 -18.11
N GLY A 55 3.32 12.00 -17.43
CA GLY A 55 2.11 11.28 -17.83
C GLY A 55 2.29 10.34 -19.01
N LYS A 56 3.52 9.99 -19.37
CA LYS A 56 3.83 9.05 -20.45
C LYS A 56 3.78 7.62 -19.95
N THR A 57 2.59 7.18 -19.52
CA THR A 57 2.37 5.89 -18.83
C THR A 57 1.88 4.77 -19.74
N ASN A 58 1.77 5.01 -21.05
CA ASN A 58 1.36 3.99 -22.01
C ASN A 58 2.35 2.83 -22.04
N GLY A 59 1.85 1.59 -21.93
CA GLY A 59 2.67 0.39 -21.87
C GLY A 59 3.31 0.12 -20.51
N VAL A 60 3.11 0.99 -19.52
CA VAL A 60 3.58 0.77 -18.15
C VAL A 60 2.52 -0.01 -17.38
N PHE A 61 2.85 -1.24 -16.99
CA PHE A 61 1.91 -2.14 -16.31
C PHE A 61 1.25 -1.47 -15.09
N GLN A 62 -0.07 -1.60 -15.01
CA GLN A 62 -0.95 -1.01 -13.98
C GLN A 62 -1.01 0.53 -13.94
N MET A 63 -0.29 1.25 -14.82
CA MET A 63 -0.21 2.71 -14.79
C MET A 63 -0.90 3.38 -15.99
N GLU A 64 -1.52 2.61 -16.90
CA GLU A 64 -2.02 3.07 -18.20
C GLU A 64 -3.37 3.78 -18.16
N SER A 65 -4.17 3.60 -17.08
CA SER A 65 -5.49 4.23 -17.01
C SER A 65 -5.36 5.75 -16.86
N THR A 66 -6.27 6.50 -17.46
CA THR A 66 -6.28 7.97 -17.38
C THR A 66 -6.24 8.49 -15.94
N GLY A 67 -6.96 7.84 -15.02
CA GLY A 67 -6.94 8.22 -13.62
C GLY A 67 -5.59 7.96 -12.96
N MET A 68 -4.97 6.81 -13.22
CA MET A 68 -3.63 6.49 -12.70
C MET A 68 -2.57 7.44 -13.29
N THR A 69 -2.65 7.73 -14.59
CA THR A 69 -1.79 8.75 -15.23
C THR A 69 -1.91 10.10 -14.51
N GLY A 70 -3.14 10.53 -14.21
CA GLY A 70 -3.38 11.77 -13.46
C GLY A 70 -2.74 11.77 -12.07
N VAL A 71 -2.77 10.63 -11.36
CA VAL A 71 -2.10 10.47 -10.07
C VAL A 71 -0.57 10.55 -10.22
N CYS A 72 0.01 9.91 -11.23
CA CYS A 72 1.44 10.01 -11.52
C CYS A 72 1.89 11.43 -11.78
N VAL A 73 1.16 12.16 -12.61
CA VAL A 73 1.44 13.59 -12.91
C VAL A 73 1.33 14.45 -11.66
N GLY A 74 0.32 14.20 -10.80
CA GLY A 74 0.13 14.96 -9.57
C GLY A 74 1.19 14.65 -8.52
N LEU A 75 1.55 13.36 -8.34
CA LEU A 75 2.51 12.92 -7.33
C LEU A 75 3.96 13.22 -7.72
N LYS A 76 4.30 13.14 -9.01
CA LYS A 76 5.66 13.23 -9.54
C LYS A 76 6.58 12.22 -8.82
N PRO A 77 6.44 10.93 -9.09
CA PRO A 77 7.20 9.90 -8.41
C PRO A 77 8.70 10.09 -8.62
N GLN A 78 9.48 9.82 -7.58
CA GLN A 78 10.93 9.95 -7.55
C GLN A 78 11.61 8.69 -7.03
N SER A 79 10.81 7.71 -6.59
CA SER A 79 11.30 6.44 -6.04
C SER A 79 10.31 5.30 -6.31
N ILE A 80 10.75 4.07 -6.09
CA ILE A 80 9.91 2.89 -6.19
C ILE A 80 8.83 2.86 -5.10
N GLU A 81 9.11 3.45 -3.94
CA GLU A 81 8.16 3.59 -2.85
C GLU A 81 6.97 4.46 -3.25
N ASP A 82 7.23 5.55 -3.97
CA ASP A 82 6.17 6.41 -4.52
C ASP A 82 5.26 5.62 -5.48
N ILE A 83 5.85 4.84 -6.37
CA ILE A 83 5.10 4.01 -7.32
C ILE A 83 4.28 2.95 -6.58
N THR A 84 4.89 2.30 -5.60
CA THR A 84 4.21 1.31 -4.75
C THR A 84 3.02 1.92 -4.02
N ALA A 85 3.20 3.13 -3.47
CA ALA A 85 2.12 3.84 -2.78
C ALA A 85 0.97 4.23 -3.74
N ILE A 86 1.28 4.72 -4.95
CA ILE A 86 0.27 5.02 -5.97
C ILE A 86 -0.57 3.77 -6.28
N ILE A 87 0.07 2.63 -6.54
CA ILE A 87 -0.61 1.38 -6.86
C ILE A 87 -1.45 0.90 -5.68
N ALA A 88 -0.97 1.09 -4.45
CA ALA A 88 -1.70 0.72 -3.25
C ALA A 88 -2.92 1.63 -3.01
N LEU A 89 -2.80 2.92 -3.28
CA LEU A 89 -3.86 3.91 -3.07
C LEU A 89 -4.92 3.92 -4.18
N TYR A 90 -4.54 3.63 -5.44
CA TYR A 90 -5.46 3.72 -6.57
C TYR A 90 -6.40 2.51 -6.65
N ARG A 91 -7.27 2.40 -5.67
CA ARG A 91 -8.34 1.39 -5.58
C ARG A 91 -9.52 1.94 -4.78
N PRO A 92 -10.75 1.43 -4.98
CA PRO A 92 -11.91 1.85 -4.21
C PRO A 92 -11.67 1.78 -2.69
N GLY A 93 -11.91 2.87 -1.98
CA GLY A 93 -11.63 3.04 -0.55
C GLY A 93 -10.41 3.92 -0.31
N PRO A 94 -9.18 3.43 -0.47
CA PRO A 94 -7.98 4.24 -0.25
C PRO A 94 -7.81 5.44 -1.19
N MET A 95 -8.49 5.42 -2.34
CA MET A 95 -8.40 6.47 -3.37
C MET A 95 -8.71 7.87 -2.84
N ASP A 96 -9.59 7.99 -1.84
CA ASP A 96 -9.95 9.26 -1.23
C ASP A 96 -8.77 9.92 -0.48
N SER A 97 -7.76 9.14 -0.13
CA SER A 97 -6.54 9.63 0.53
C SER A 97 -5.48 10.18 -0.44
N ILE A 98 -5.63 9.96 -1.75
CA ILE A 98 -4.64 10.39 -2.76
C ILE A 98 -4.36 11.90 -2.71
N PRO A 99 -5.37 12.80 -2.64
CA PRO A 99 -5.11 14.23 -2.58
C PRO A 99 -4.27 14.63 -1.35
N LYS A 100 -4.57 14.05 -0.19
CA LYS A 100 -3.79 14.28 1.04
C LYS A 100 -2.37 13.76 0.89
N PHE A 101 -2.20 12.54 0.38
CA PHE A 101 -0.90 11.93 0.17
C PHE A 101 -0.01 12.80 -0.74
N ILE A 102 -0.55 13.25 -1.88
CA ILE A 102 0.15 14.16 -2.82
C ILE A 102 0.52 15.47 -2.13
N ALA A 103 -0.42 16.09 -1.42
CA ALA A 103 -0.19 17.36 -0.72
C ALA A 103 0.91 17.24 0.34
N CYS A 104 0.91 16.17 1.13
CA CYS A 104 1.91 15.91 2.17
C CYS A 104 3.29 15.55 1.58
N LYS A 105 3.33 14.85 0.45
CA LYS A 105 4.60 14.58 -0.25
C LYS A 105 5.28 15.86 -0.73
N HIS A 106 4.52 16.78 -1.33
CA HIS A 106 5.08 18.02 -1.86
C HIS A 106 5.36 19.07 -0.79
N ASP A 107 4.69 18.98 0.35
CA ASP A 107 4.83 19.92 1.44
C ASP A 107 4.88 19.17 2.78
N PRO A 108 6.09 18.85 3.28
CA PRO A 108 6.26 18.13 4.55
C PRO A 108 5.60 18.84 5.76
N SER A 109 5.37 20.15 5.68
CA SER A 109 4.69 20.88 6.76
C SER A 109 3.22 20.49 6.94
N LYS A 110 2.63 19.85 5.94
CA LYS A 110 1.25 19.31 5.97
C LYS A 110 1.16 17.92 6.57
N VAL A 111 2.29 17.25 6.78
CA VAL A 111 2.30 15.95 7.43
C VAL A 111 1.93 16.13 8.89
N SER A 112 0.92 15.43 9.33
CA SER A 112 0.47 15.44 10.72
C SER A 112 0.14 14.04 11.18
N TYR A 113 0.49 13.76 12.43
CA TYR A 113 0.17 12.51 13.12
C TYR A 113 -0.81 12.83 14.25
N ILE A 114 -1.82 11.99 14.41
CA ILE A 114 -2.81 12.15 15.50
C ILE A 114 -2.10 12.03 16.86
N ILE A 115 -1.11 11.12 16.93
CA ILE A 115 -0.21 10.96 18.07
C ILE A 115 1.21 10.72 17.56
N PRO A 116 2.25 11.07 18.35
CA PRO A 116 3.64 10.90 17.93
C PRO A 116 4.04 9.44 17.64
N GLU A 117 3.39 8.49 18.31
CA GLU A 117 3.65 7.06 18.16
C GLU A 117 3.31 6.53 16.76
N LEU A 118 2.52 7.25 15.97
CA LEU A 118 2.22 6.91 14.58
C LEU A 118 3.32 7.33 13.60
N GLU A 119 4.19 8.26 13.98
CA GLU A 119 5.26 8.73 13.09
C GLU A 119 6.18 7.61 12.58
N PRO A 120 6.70 6.70 13.43
CA PRO A 120 7.55 5.61 12.95
C PRO A 120 6.86 4.67 11.96
N ILE A 121 5.52 4.57 12.01
CA ILE A 121 4.73 3.69 11.15
C ILE A 121 4.35 4.40 9.85
N LEU A 122 3.97 5.68 9.93
CA LEU A 122 3.35 6.42 8.84
C LEU A 122 4.28 7.43 8.14
N SER A 123 5.51 7.61 8.61
CA SER A 123 6.45 8.57 8.00
C SER A 123 6.75 8.24 6.53
N ILE A 124 6.88 6.96 6.19
CA ILE A 124 7.13 6.50 4.81
C ILE A 124 5.96 6.76 3.86
N THR A 125 4.78 7.04 4.41
CA THR A 125 3.55 7.33 3.66
C THR A 125 2.97 8.70 3.99
N TYR A 126 3.81 9.62 4.44
CA TYR A 126 3.46 11.02 4.71
C TYR A 126 2.25 11.20 5.63
N GLY A 127 2.15 10.35 6.67
CA GLY A 127 1.06 10.40 7.64
C GLY A 127 -0.26 9.77 7.16
N CYS A 128 -0.25 9.06 6.03
CA CYS A 128 -1.41 8.33 5.52
C CYS A 128 -1.29 6.83 5.81
N ILE A 129 -2.40 6.18 6.15
CA ILE A 129 -2.47 4.71 6.19
C ILE A 129 -2.67 4.22 4.75
N VAL A 130 -1.68 3.52 4.22
CA VAL A 130 -1.65 3.01 2.84
C VAL A 130 -1.59 1.48 2.80
N TYR A 131 -0.74 0.89 3.65
CA TYR A 131 -0.42 -0.53 3.62
C TYR A 131 -1.13 -1.31 4.72
N GLN A 132 -1.44 -2.58 4.44
CA GLN A 132 -2.04 -3.49 5.42
C GLN A 132 -1.13 -3.70 6.63
N GLU A 133 0.17 -3.72 6.41
CA GLU A 133 1.20 -3.85 7.44
C GLU A 133 1.16 -2.69 8.43
N GLN A 134 0.88 -1.47 7.96
CA GLN A 134 0.72 -0.31 8.83
C GLN A 134 -0.48 -0.47 9.78
N VAL A 135 -1.58 -1.00 9.28
CA VAL A 135 -2.77 -1.31 10.13
C VAL A 135 -2.39 -2.33 11.21
N ILE A 136 -1.68 -3.40 10.84
CA ILE A 136 -1.21 -4.41 11.79
C ILE A 136 -0.28 -3.78 12.84
N GLN A 137 0.69 -2.97 12.42
CA GLN A 137 1.63 -2.30 13.31
C GLN A 137 0.92 -1.34 14.28
N ILE A 138 -0.08 -0.60 13.80
CA ILE A 138 -0.90 0.28 14.64
C ILE A 138 -1.55 -0.52 15.77
N PHE A 139 -2.24 -1.62 15.46
CA PHE A 139 -2.86 -2.46 16.50
C PHE A 139 -1.85 -3.08 17.45
N GLN A 140 -0.70 -3.52 16.96
CA GLN A 140 0.35 -4.07 17.82
C GLN A 140 0.97 -3.02 18.73
N GLN A 141 1.32 -1.86 18.19
CA GLN A 141 2.06 -0.84 18.93
C GLN A 141 1.16 -0.03 19.87
N LEU A 142 -0.07 0.27 19.44
CA LEU A 142 -0.96 1.13 20.23
C LEU A 142 -1.87 0.33 21.17
N ALA A 143 -2.37 -0.82 20.75
CA ALA A 143 -3.30 -1.62 21.54
C ALA A 143 -2.70 -2.89 22.15
N GLY A 144 -1.41 -3.18 21.89
CA GLY A 144 -0.74 -4.34 22.47
C GLY A 144 -1.16 -5.68 21.86
N TYR A 145 -1.83 -5.66 20.69
CA TYR A 145 -2.30 -6.89 20.05
C TYR A 145 -1.15 -7.77 19.62
N SER A 146 -1.33 -9.08 19.72
CA SER A 146 -0.46 -10.02 19.05
C SER A 146 -0.62 -9.91 17.52
N LEU A 147 0.38 -10.36 16.78
CA LEU A 147 0.34 -10.38 15.31
C LEU A 147 -0.92 -11.07 14.77
N GLY A 148 -1.30 -12.22 15.38
CA GLY A 148 -2.50 -12.96 14.97
C GLY A 148 -3.80 -12.20 15.22
N GLN A 149 -3.92 -11.49 16.34
CA GLN A 149 -5.09 -10.65 16.64
C GLN A 149 -5.18 -9.46 15.68
N ALA A 150 -4.07 -8.77 15.44
CA ALA A 150 -4.01 -7.65 14.51
C ALA A 150 -4.37 -8.08 13.08
N ASP A 151 -3.89 -9.24 12.60
CA ASP A 151 -4.25 -9.76 11.28
C ASP A 151 -5.71 -10.19 11.19
N MET A 152 -6.28 -10.80 12.23
CA MET A 152 -7.71 -11.11 12.25
C MET A 152 -8.56 -9.85 12.13
N LEU A 153 -8.21 -8.77 12.84
CA LEU A 153 -8.93 -7.50 12.77
C LEU A 153 -8.79 -6.85 11.39
N ARG A 154 -7.59 -6.81 10.84
CA ARG A 154 -7.36 -6.35 9.45
C ARG A 154 -8.25 -7.10 8.46
N ARG A 155 -8.36 -8.43 8.57
CA ARG A 155 -9.24 -9.24 7.71
C ARG A 155 -10.72 -8.94 7.93
N ALA A 156 -11.14 -8.68 9.17
CA ALA A 156 -12.50 -8.29 9.50
C ALA A 156 -12.86 -6.95 8.83
N MET A 157 -11.96 -5.97 8.88
CA MET A 157 -12.10 -4.69 8.19
C MET A 157 -12.21 -4.86 6.67
N SER A 158 -11.34 -5.65 6.06
CA SER A 158 -11.37 -5.93 4.61
C SER A 158 -12.67 -6.62 4.16
N LYS A 159 -13.22 -7.52 5.00
CA LYS A 159 -14.48 -8.24 4.73
C LYS A 159 -15.72 -7.47 5.19
N LYS A 160 -15.57 -6.23 5.71
CA LYS A 160 -16.65 -5.37 6.24
C LYS A 160 -17.54 -6.10 7.27
N LYS A 161 -16.94 -6.90 8.12
CA LYS A 161 -17.63 -7.60 9.20
C LYS A 161 -17.89 -6.65 10.37
N VAL A 162 -18.91 -5.82 10.25
CA VAL A 162 -19.23 -4.72 11.17
C VAL A 162 -19.29 -5.18 12.63
N LYS A 163 -19.94 -6.31 12.93
CA LYS A 163 -20.04 -6.84 14.31
C LYS A 163 -18.69 -7.16 14.93
N ASP A 164 -17.77 -7.75 14.16
CA ASP A 164 -16.44 -8.09 14.65
C ASP A 164 -15.62 -6.79 14.86
N ILE A 165 -15.77 -5.83 13.96
CA ILE A 165 -15.11 -4.51 14.06
C ILE A 165 -15.62 -3.74 15.29
N GLU A 166 -16.94 -3.69 15.53
CA GLU A 166 -17.53 -3.00 16.69
C GLU A 166 -17.04 -3.59 18.02
N ARG A 167 -17.00 -4.92 18.12
CA ARG A 167 -16.49 -5.59 19.31
C ARG A 167 -15.02 -5.25 19.58
N GLU A 168 -14.19 -5.31 18.54
CA GLU A 168 -12.76 -5.01 18.67
C GLU A 168 -12.50 -3.50 18.85
N ARG A 169 -13.40 -2.63 18.37
CA ARG A 169 -13.34 -1.19 18.60
C ARG A 169 -13.37 -0.87 20.09
N GLU A 170 -14.26 -1.48 20.85
CA GLU A 170 -14.31 -1.29 22.31
C GLU A 170 -13.01 -1.73 22.98
N ALA A 171 -12.47 -2.89 22.58
CA ALA A 171 -11.19 -3.37 23.09
C ALA A 171 -10.03 -2.43 22.74
N PHE A 172 -10.01 -1.89 21.50
CA PHE A 172 -9.00 -0.93 21.06
C PHE A 172 -9.10 0.40 21.81
N LEU A 173 -10.33 0.91 22.05
CA LEU A 173 -10.56 2.16 22.77
C LEU A 173 -10.13 2.09 24.23
N HIS A 174 -10.27 0.93 24.87
CA HIS A 174 -9.79 0.72 26.23
C HIS A 174 -8.28 0.48 26.30
N GLY A 175 -7.67 0.08 25.17
CA GLY A 175 -6.24 -0.01 24.98
C GLY A 175 -5.50 -0.92 25.95
N ASP A 176 -4.18 -0.89 25.85
CA ASP A 176 -3.28 -1.44 26.87
C ASP A 176 -3.02 -0.35 27.92
N PRO A 177 -3.46 -0.52 29.17
CA PRO A 177 -3.21 0.46 30.25
C PRO A 177 -1.74 0.79 30.45
N ALA A 178 -0.83 -0.11 30.04
CA ALA A 178 0.61 0.11 30.13
C ALA A 178 1.14 1.13 29.09
N ARG A 179 0.38 1.42 28.04
CA ARG A 179 0.80 2.32 26.94
C ARG A 179 0.17 3.71 26.98
N ASN A 180 -0.70 3.96 27.93
CA ASN A 180 -1.25 5.28 28.25
C ASN A 180 -1.91 6.06 27.09
N ILE A 181 -2.49 5.35 26.10
CA ILE A 181 -3.21 5.97 24.98
C ILE A 181 -4.63 6.25 25.44
N SER A 182 -5.02 7.54 25.43
CA SER A 182 -6.36 7.93 25.85
C SER A 182 -7.43 7.47 24.85
N GLY A 183 -8.61 7.10 25.33
CA GLY A 183 -9.73 6.68 24.50
C GLY A 183 -10.15 7.73 23.45
N CYS A 184 -9.93 9.03 23.70
CA CYS A 184 -10.15 10.09 22.72
C CYS A 184 -9.20 10.00 21.52
N VAL A 185 -7.94 9.65 21.77
CA VAL A 185 -6.94 9.48 20.71
C VAL A 185 -7.22 8.23 19.90
N ALA A 186 -7.50 7.11 20.59
CA ALA A 186 -7.86 5.86 19.94
C ALA A 186 -9.12 5.97 19.06
N ASN A 187 -10.05 6.86 19.40
CA ASN A 187 -11.27 7.10 18.64
C ASN A 187 -11.03 7.94 17.35
N GLY A 188 -9.89 8.62 17.26
CA GLY A 188 -9.48 9.42 16.10
C GLY A 188 -8.62 8.66 15.09
N ILE A 189 -8.14 7.48 15.45
CA ILE A 189 -7.35 6.57 14.61
C ILE A 189 -8.28 5.58 13.92
#